data_c61d070ed67b1edbc38a4c6df983c750
#
_entry.id   c61d070ed67b1edbc38a4c6df983c750
#
_cell.length_a   1.000
_cell.length_b   1.000
_cell.length_c   1.000
_cell.angle_alpha   90.00
_cell.angle_beta   90.00
_cell.angle_gamma   90.00
#
_symmetry.space_group_name_H-M   'P 1'
#
loop_
_entity.id
_entity.type
_entity.pdbx_description
1 polymer ?
#
loop_
_entity_poly.entity_id
_entity_poly.type
_entity_poly.pdbx_seq_one_letter_code
_entity_poly.pdbx_strand_id
1 'polypeptide(L)'
;MNAPQPHDLLWGMPPAALPADAPAWAAQVLAAGQPVVVRRARCAAGWVAVGVRGQGRAQRLGVHMRQADVRRQSCPEALRWQGDSPWPALRALASVAPVLDASGLAWGPTGGVGYQLATGVNVLHAASDLDLVLRAPEP
;
A
#
# COMPACT_ATOMS: atom_id res chain seq x y z
N MET A 1 -8.48 15.11 2.68
CA MET A 1 -7.92 13.92 2.00
C MET A 1 -8.79 13.55 0.83
N ASN A 2 -8.19 13.09 -0.24
CA ASN A 2 -8.92 12.58 -1.38
C ASN A 2 -9.60 11.24 -1.06
N ALA A 3 -10.62 10.88 -1.85
CA ALA A 3 -11.24 9.58 -1.72
C ALA A 3 -10.19 8.47 -1.91
N PRO A 4 -10.17 7.43 -1.06
CA PRO A 4 -9.22 6.35 -1.20
C PRO A 4 -9.36 5.63 -2.53
N GLN A 5 -8.24 5.35 -3.18
CA GLN A 5 -8.17 4.60 -4.43
C GLN A 5 -7.39 3.31 -4.22
N PRO A 6 -7.60 2.30 -5.08
CA PRO A 6 -6.82 1.06 -4.99
C PRO A 6 -5.33 1.32 -4.90
N HIS A 7 -4.65 0.56 -4.06
CA HIS A 7 -3.23 0.64 -3.74
C HIS A 7 -2.82 1.79 -2.83
N ASP A 8 -3.71 2.70 -2.46
CA ASP A 8 -3.41 3.68 -1.42
C ASP A 8 -3.17 2.97 -0.08
N LEU A 9 -2.32 3.57 0.75
CA LEU A 9 -2.10 3.12 2.13
C LEU A 9 -2.87 4.03 3.08
N LEU A 10 -3.58 3.42 4.02
CA LEU A 10 -4.38 4.16 5.01
C LEU A 10 -3.95 3.78 6.41
N TRP A 11 -3.67 4.79 7.23
CA TRP A 11 -3.39 4.63 8.66
C TRP A 11 -4.62 4.99 9.48
N GLY A 12 -4.79 4.30 10.60
CA GLY A 12 -5.81 4.65 11.58
C GLY A 12 -6.78 3.53 11.91
N MET A 13 -6.75 2.40 11.21
CA MET A 13 -7.62 1.29 11.54
C MET A 13 -7.27 0.72 12.92
N PRO A 14 -8.18 0.75 13.90
CA PRO A 14 -7.87 0.18 15.22
C PRO A 14 -7.93 -1.34 15.19
N PRO A 15 -7.09 -2.03 15.99
CA PRO A 15 -7.17 -3.50 16.07
C PRO A 15 -8.56 -4.01 16.44
N ALA A 16 -9.27 -3.28 17.28
CA ALA A 16 -10.62 -3.66 17.72
C ALA A 16 -11.65 -3.67 16.58
N ALA A 17 -11.34 -3.03 15.44
CA ALA A 17 -12.22 -3.04 14.28
C ALA A 17 -12.12 -4.32 13.44
N LEU A 18 -11.13 -5.17 13.70
CA LEU A 18 -11.00 -6.45 13.03
C LEU A 18 -12.13 -7.41 13.40
N PRO A 19 -12.54 -8.30 12.47
CA PRO A 19 -13.49 -9.36 12.82
C PRO A 19 -12.97 -10.22 13.98
N ALA A 20 -13.88 -10.81 14.76
CA ALA A 20 -13.52 -11.61 15.94
C ALA A 20 -12.65 -12.81 15.58
N ASP A 21 -12.79 -13.34 14.37
CA ASP A 21 -12.03 -14.50 13.88
C ASP A 21 -10.74 -14.10 13.14
N ALA A 22 -10.37 -12.83 13.15
CA ALA A 22 -9.14 -12.40 12.49
C ALA A 22 -7.91 -13.04 13.15
N PRO A 23 -6.90 -13.40 12.36
CA PRO A 23 -5.68 -13.98 12.92
C PRO A 23 -4.93 -12.95 13.78
N ALA A 24 -4.24 -13.46 14.81
CA ALA A 24 -3.53 -12.62 15.77
C ALA A 24 -2.50 -11.69 15.10
N TRP A 25 -1.85 -12.14 14.01
CA TRP A 25 -0.86 -11.32 13.33
C TRP A 25 -1.47 -10.03 12.77
N ALA A 26 -2.75 -10.07 12.35
CA ALA A 26 -3.42 -8.88 11.82
C ALA A 26 -3.59 -7.81 12.90
N ALA A 27 -4.02 -8.21 14.10
CA ALA A 27 -4.12 -7.28 15.22
C ALA A 27 -2.76 -6.70 15.61
N GLN A 28 -1.70 -7.51 15.54
CA GLN A 28 -0.34 -7.08 15.85
C GLN A 28 0.14 -6.01 14.85
N VAL A 29 -0.14 -6.20 13.57
CA VAL A 29 0.23 -5.22 12.52
C VAL A 29 -0.44 -3.87 12.80
N LEU A 30 -1.74 -3.88 13.11
CA LEU A 30 -2.47 -2.64 13.37
C LEU A 30 -2.04 -2.01 14.70
N ALA A 31 -1.76 -2.82 15.73
CA ALA A 31 -1.28 -2.31 17.02
C ALA A 31 0.10 -1.66 16.88
N ALA A 32 0.91 -2.11 15.93
CA ALA A 32 2.22 -1.52 15.64
C ALA A 32 2.09 -0.21 14.84
N GLY A 33 0.89 0.23 14.50
CA GLY A 33 0.65 1.46 13.78
C GLY A 33 0.88 1.38 12.28
N GLN A 34 0.91 0.17 11.72
CA GLN A 34 1.13 -0.02 10.29
C GLN A 34 -0.16 0.23 9.48
N PRO A 35 -0.02 0.69 8.22
CA PRO A 35 -1.18 0.97 7.39
C PRO A 35 -1.80 -0.29 6.81
N VAL A 36 -3.02 -0.12 6.30
CA VAL A 36 -3.71 -1.09 5.45
C VAL A 36 -3.66 -0.62 4.00
N VAL A 37 -3.88 -1.54 3.07
CA VAL A 37 -3.83 -1.27 1.62
C VAL A 37 -5.26 -1.25 1.08
N VAL A 38 -5.62 -0.21 0.34
CA VAL A 38 -6.93 -0.13 -0.31
C VAL A 38 -7.02 -1.17 -1.42
N ARG A 39 -8.06 -2.00 -1.37
CA ARG A 39 -8.32 -3.04 -2.37
C ARG A 39 -9.28 -2.54 -3.45
N ARG A 40 -9.16 -3.12 -4.62
CA ARG A 40 -10.12 -2.89 -5.71
C ARG A 40 -11.37 -3.75 -5.46
N ALA A 41 -12.25 -3.24 -4.62
CA ALA A 41 -13.51 -3.91 -4.28
C ALA A 41 -14.55 -2.86 -3.90
N ARG A 42 -15.81 -3.18 -4.14
CA ARG A 42 -16.92 -2.33 -3.71
C ARG A 42 -17.25 -2.59 -2.24
N CYS A 43 -17.72 -1.58 -1.57
CA CYS A 43 -18.22 -1.70 -0.20
C CYS A 43 -19.27 -0.63 0.06
N ALA A 44 -19.94 -0.73 1.20
CA ALA A 44 -20.99 0.21 1.58
C ALA A 44 -20.44 1.63 1.74
N ALA A 45 -21.29 2.62 1.58
CA ALA A 45 -20.93 4.02 1.80
C ALA A 45 -20.41 4.21 3.22
N GLY A 46 -19.32 4.99 3.35
CA GLY A 46 -18.64 5.19 4.62
C GLY A 46 -17.62 4.12 4.99
N TRP A 47 -17.45 3.11 4.16
CA TRP A 47 -16.49 2.03 4.35
C TRP A 47 -15.52 1.95 3.19
N VAL A 48 -14.34 1.39 3.46
CA VAL A 48 -13.30 1.15 2.45
C VAL A 48 -12.88 -0.30 2.54
N ALA A 49 -12.83 -1.00 1.41
CA ALA A 49 -12.29 -2.35 1.35
C ALA A 49 -10.76 -2.26 1.41
N VAL A 50 -10.16 -2.90 2.40
CA VAL A 50 -8.72 -2.81 2.64
C VAL A 50 -8.13 -4.20 2.90
N GLY A 51 -6.80 -4.29 2.83
CA GLY A 51 -6.06 -5.48 3.19
C GLY A 51 -5.06 -5.19 4.28
N VAL A 52 -5.03 -6.04 5.29
CA VAL A 52 -3.96 -6.04 6.29
C VAL A 52 -2.83 -6.90 5.75
N ARG A 53 -1.63 -6.37 5.77
CA ARG A 53 -0.44 -7.05 5.29
C ARG A 53 0.46 -7.43 6.46
N GLY A 54 0.72 -8.72 6.62
CA GLY A 54 1.71 -9.23 7.55
C GLY A 54 3.01 -9.59 6.84
N GLN A 55 3.62 -10.68 7.24
CA GLN A 55 4.88 -11.14 6.66
C GLN A 55 4.62 -12.02 5.43
N GLY A 56 5.35 -11.76 4.36
CA GLY A 56 5.29 -12.55 3.14
C GLY A 56 3.91 -12.53 2.49
N ARG A 57 3.72 -13.40 1.50
CA ARG A 57 2.46 -13.48 0.76
C ARG A 57 1.37 -14.24 1.52
N ALA A 58 1.76 -15.08 2.49
CA ALA A 58 0.80 -15.90 3.24
C ALA A 58 -0.02 -15.07 4.23
N GLN A 59 0.50 -13.94 4.69
CA GLN A 59 -0.18 -13.11 5.67
C GLN A 59 -0.83 -11.92 4.97
N ARG A 60 -2.00 -12.17 4.42
CA ARG A 60 -2.88 -11.18 3.80
C ARG A 60 -4.29 -11.40 4.30
N LEU A 61 -4.96 -10.33 4.73
CA LEU A 61 -6.33 -10.41 5.22
C LEU A 61 -7.16 -9.27 4.63
N GLY A 62 -8.21 -9.63 3.88
CA GLY A 62 -9.18 -8.66 3.36
C GLY A 62 -10.22 -8.31 4.42
N VAL A 63 -10.38 -7.04 4.71
CA VAL A 63 -11.33 -6.52 5.69
C VAL A 63 -11.93 -5.20 5.19
N HIS A 64 -12.82 -4.62 5.99
CA HIS A 64 -13.39 -3.31 5.72
C HIS A 64 -13.01 -2.35 6.84
N MET A 65 -12.69 -1.12 6.47
CA MET A 65 -12.32 -0.05 7.39
C MET A 65 -13.33 1.08 7.30
N ARG A 66 -13.69 1.68 8.43
CA ARG A 66 -14.50 2.87 8.41
C ARG A 66 -13.69 4.04 7.82
N GLN A 67 -14.27 4.74 6.87
CA GLN A 67 -13.64 5.90 6.27
C GLN A 67 -13.34 6.98 7.32
N ALA A 68 -14.21 7.10 8.33
CA ALA A 68 -14.02 8.03 9.42
C ALA A 68 -12.79 7.74 10.29
N ASP A 69 -12.26 6.51 10.26
CA ASP A 69 -11.07 6.13 11.02
C ASP A 69 -9.76 6.47 10.30
N VAL A 70 -9.82 6.87 9.03
CA VAL A 70 -8.61 7.20 8.27
C VAL A 70 -7.97 8.47 8.84
N ARG A 71 -6.74 8.34 9.34
CA ARG A 71 -5.98 9.45 9.92
C ARG A 71 -4.90 9.97 8.98
N ARG A 72 -4.39 9.12 8.09
CA ARG A 72 -3.36 9.47 7.13
C ARG A 72 -3.52 8.60 5.90
N GLN A 73 -3.20 9.16 4.74
CA GLN A 73 -3.29 8.47 3.45
C GLN A 73 -2.02 8.73 2.66
N SER A 74 -1.49 7.69 2.02
CA SER A 74 -0.37 7.81 1.10
C SER A 74 -0.73 7.13 -0.21
N CYS A 75 -0.58 7.83 -1.31
CA CYS A 75 -0.82 7.26 -2.63
C CYS A 75 0.50 6.82 -3.27
N PRO A 76 0.47 5.80 -4.15
CA PRO A 76 1.68 5.35 -4.85
C PRO A 76 2.35 6.46 -5.64
N GLU A 77 1.59 7.37 -6.19
CA GLU A 77 2.10 8.48 -7.03
C GLU A 77 3.03 9.41 -6.27
N ALA A 78 2.93 9.46 -4.94
CA ALA A 78 3.80 10.27 -4.10
C ALA A 78 5.12 9.59 -3.73
N LEU A 79 5.29 8.31 -4.10
CA LEU A 79 6.43 7.52 -3.67
C LEU A 79 7.47 7.41 -4.78
N ARG A 80 8.71 7.73 -4.46
CA ARG A 80 9.85 7.64 -5.38
C ARG A 80 11.09 7.20 -4.61
N TRP A 81 12.04 6.63 -5.32
CA TRP A 81 13.33 6.27 -4.77
C TRP A 81 14.44 6.85 -5.63
N GLN A 82 15.44 7.43 -4.97
CA GLN A 82 16.66 7.89 -5.61
C GLN A 82 17.85 7.40 -4.79
N GLY A 83 18.98 7.17 -5.48
CA GLY A 83 20.20 6.73 -4.86
C GLY A 83 20.45 5.23 -5.03
N ASP A 84 21.49 4.75 -4.36
CA ASP A 84 21.88 3.36 -4.43
C ASP A 84 21.11 2.52 -3.44
N SER A 85 20.90 1.26 -3.80
CA SER A 85 20.25 0.29 -2.93
C SER A 85 20.77 -1.11 -3.28
N PRO A 86 20.92 -2.02 -2.28
CA PRO A 86 21.20 -3.42 -2.55
C PRO A 86 20.02 -4.15 -3.18
N TRP A 87 18.82 -3.55 -3.11
CA TRP A 87 17.61 -4.23 -3.59
C TRP A 87 17.38 -3.96 -5.08
N PRO A 88 17.34 -5.03 -5.91
CA PRO A 88 17.08 -4.85 -7.35
C PRO A 88 15.78 -4.11 -7.65
N ALA A 89 14.73 -4.32 -6.84
CA ALA A 89 13.45 -3.67 -7.05
C ALA A 89 13.55 -2.14 -6.91
N LEU A 90 14.32 -1.63 -5.95
CA LEU A 90 14.51 -0.18 -5.80
C LEU A 90 15.37 0.39 -6.93
N ARG A 91 16.39 -0.33 -7.36
CA ARG A 91 17.20 0.10 -8.52
C ARG A 91 16.35 0.14 -9.78
N ALA A 92 15.46 -0.84 -9.97
CA ALA A 92 14.54 -0.86 -11.10
C ALA A 92 13.59 0.33 -11.05
N LEU A 93 13.07 0.69 -9.89
CA LEU A 93 12.20 1.86 -9.73
C LEU A 93 12.93 3.13 -10.16
N ALA A 94 14.15 3.34 -9.69
CA ALA A 94 14.94 4.51 -10.07
C ALA A 94 15.19 4.56 -11.59
N SER A 95 15.35 3.40 -12.21
CA SER A 95 15.62 3.27 -13.64
C SER A 95 14.40 3.61 -14.51
N VAL A 96 13.19 3.17 -14.10
CA VAL A 96 11.98 3.40 -14.90
C VAL A 96 11.31 4.74 -14.63
N ALA A 97 11.60 5.37 -13.49
CA ALA A 97 10.93 6.59 -13.08
C ALA A 97 11.00 7.72 -14.12
N PRO A 98 12.16 8.04 -14.73
CA PRO A 98 12.21 9.11 -15.72
C PRO A 98 11.31 8.86 -16.93
N VAL A 99 11.25 7.60 -17.40
CA VAL A 99 10.40 7.24 -18.54
C VAL A 99 8.93 7.36 -18.19
N LEU A 100 8.53 6.86 -17.02
CA LEU A 100 7.14 6.92 -16.59
C LEU A 100 6.70 8.35 -16.26
N ASP A 101 7.57 9.14 -15.65
CA ASP A 101 7.28 10.55 -15.39
C ASP A 101 7.06 11.32 -16.69
N ALA A 102 7.79 10.99 -17.75
CA ALA A 102 7.65 11.62 -19.05
C ALA A 102 6.38 11.17 -19.80
N SER A 103 5.74 10.08 -19.36
CA SER A 103 4.55 9.54 -20.06
C SER A 103 3.30 10.40 -19.89
N GLY A 104 3.26 11.28 -18.90
CA GLY A 104 2.08 12.07 -18.57
C GLY A 104 1.02 11.33 -17.76
N LEU A 105 1.23 10.05 -17.46
CA LEU A 105 0.32 9.28 -16.61
C LEU A 105 0.68 9.43 -15.14
N ALA A 106 -0.32 9.45 -14.28
CA ALA A 106 -0.09 9.28 -12.84
C ALA A 106 0.31 7.83 -12.59
N TRP A 107 1.39 7.62 -11.82
CA TRP A 107 1.92 6.28 -11.58
C TRP A 107 2.68 6.25 -10.26
N GLY A 108 2.87 5.06 -9.73
CA GLY A 108 3.70 4.89 -8.55
C GLY A 108 3.92 3.44 -8.22
N PRO A 109 4.89 3.17 -7.31
CA PRO A 109 5.16 1.81 -6.85
C PRO A 109 4.11 1.34 -5.87
N THR A 110 3.77 0.05 -5.98
CA THR A 110 2.86 -0.66 -5.08
C THR A 110 3.58 -1.88 -4.50
N GLY A 111 2.84 -2.79 -3.88
CA GLY A 111 3.42 -3.99 -3.31
C GLY A 111 4.46 -3.71 -2.24
N GLY A 112 5.50 -4.56 -2.16
CA GLY A 112 6.56 -4.43 -1.17
C GLY A 112 7.34 -3.14 -1.27
N VAL A 113 7.65 -2.70 -2.49
CA VAL A 113 8.38 -1.44 -2.71
C VAL A 113 7.57 -0.26 -2.19
N GLY A 114 6.32 -0.16 -2.58
CA GLY A 114 5.45 0.92 -2.11
C GLY A 114 5.30 0.92 -0.60
N TYR A 115 5.11 -0.26 -0.01
CA TYR A 115 4.97 -0.40 1.44
C TYR A 115 6.22 0.06 2.17
N GLN A 116 7.40 -0.40 1.72
CA GLN A 116 8.66 -0.01 2.37
C GLN A 116 8.94 1.48 2.25
N LEU A 117 8.70 2.08 1.10
CA LEU A 117 8.91 3.52 0.91
C LEU A 117 7.97 4.36 1.77
N ALA A 118 6.73 3.93 1.93
CA ALA A 118 5.74 4.68 2.70
C ALA A 118 5.91 4.51 4.21
N THR A 119 6.37 3.36 4.67
CA THR A 119 6.43 3.04 6.11
C THR A 119 7.82 3.05 6.70
N GLY A 120 8.86 2.85 5.91
CA GLY A 120 10.21 2.64 6.40
C GLY A 120 10.46 1.23 6.93
N VAL A 121 9.45 0.35 6.90
CA VAL A 121 9.59 -1.04 7.35
C VAL A 121 10.29 -1.85 6.25
N ASN A 122 11.34 -2.57 6.63
CA ASN A 122 12.10 -3.40 5.70
C ASN A 122 11.29 -4.65 5.33
N VAL A 123 10.78 -4.69 4.11
CA VAL A 123 10.03 -5.84 3.57
C VAL A 123 10.66 -6.39 2.29
N LEU A 124 11.61 -5.67 1.68
CA LEU A 124 12.24 -6.08 0.44
C LEU A 124 13.37 -7.08 0.67
N HIS A 125 13.58 -7.93 -0.31
CA HIS A 125 14.69 -8.88 -0.38
C HIS A 125 15.17 -8.97 -1.84
N ALA A 126 16.20 -9.79 -2.08
CA ALA A 126 16.85 -9.85 -3.38
C ALA A 126 15.94 -10.32 -4.51
N ALA A 127 14.90 -11.09 -4.19
CA ALA A 127 13.94 -11.61 -5.16
C ALA A 127 12.61 -10.83 -5.21
N SER A 128 12.53 -9.68 -4.52
CA SER A 128 11.31 -8.86 -4.55
C SER A 128 11.08 -8.28 -5.94
N ASP A 129 9.84 -8.33 -6.39
CA ASP A 129 9.42 -7.73 -7.66
C ASP A 129 9.15 -6.24 -7.49
N LEU A 130 9.18 -5.52 -8.60
CA LEU A 130 8.72 -4.14 -8.67
C LEU A 130 7.30 -4.14 -9.25
N ASP A 131 6.32 -3.83 -8.40
CA ASP A 131 4.93 -3.66 -8.81
C ASP A 131 4.62 -2.18 -8.96
N LEU A 132 3.90 -1.83 -10.01
CA LEU A 132 3.55 -0.45 -10.33
C LEU A 132 2.05 -0.35 -10.58
N VAL A 133 1.49 0.80 -10.24
CA VAL A 133 0.16 1.19 -10.71
C VAL A 133 0.30 2.36 -11.68
N LEU A 134 -0.41 2.27 -12.81
CA LEU A 134 -0.56 3.35 -13.75
C LEU A 134 -2.04 3.72 -13.77
N ARG A 135 -2.35 5.00 -13.49
CA ARG A 135 -3.73 5.47 -13.47
C ARG A 135 -4.10 5.93 -14.88
N ALA A 136 -4.76 5.07 -15.64
CA ALA A 136 -5.26 5.44 -16.95
C ALA A 136 -6.43 6.42 -16.81
N PRO A 137 -6.54 7.42 -17.69
CA PRO A 137 -7.71 8.28 -17.67
C PRO A 137 -8.98 7.46 -17.93
N GLU A 138 -10.08 7.87 -17.34
CA GLU A 138 -11.37 7.29 -17.62
C GLU A 138 -11.75 7.51 -19.09
N PRO A 139 -12.34 6.50 -19.77
CA PRO A 139 -12.77 6.68 -21.14
C PRO A 139 -13.95 7.64 -21.27
#